data_4435d7f6a8dc568e2fcd1f5e9f420e74
#
_entry.id   4435d7f6a8dc568e2fcd1f5e9f420e74
#
_cell.length_a   1.000
_cell.length_b   1.000
_cell.length_c   1.000
_cell.angle_alpha   90.00
_cell.angle_beta   90.00
_cell.angle_gamma   90.00
#
_symmetry.space_group_name_H-M   'P 1'
#
loop_
_entity.id
_entity.type
_entity.pdbx_description
1 polymer ?
#
loop_
_entity_poly.entity_id
_entity_poly.type
_entity_poly.pdbx_seq_one_letter_code
_entity_poly.pdbx_strand_id
1 'polypeptide(L)'
;AAMDGLSETLLVNCPQFWALVPSDRYDALCEKYLTDKDHAVLKAKTDRYHQAQLNLRKNVLAAHAAGVKIDSIAGANLAFGDIEYSYFSIIKSALDTNSDGIIQLSSTTMGATGAAPGQKLPDSYKPAKRGYMSVDGSIDASTAVLPDNTWIFIGQHHEAGNNDVVLTLACALFTDSELKDVHSKPDVWPQYNGTCRTKEIRRWLLPDAKAYRAKIDEMPAEERPSAEQIAELDAAIAQGEDALNMTIADPAKADAAKERLTNILVELGQREPAKETSEAAYALEKVCCVLSLIALKTIGSQGYSDVARVVIKFLIKFIASVI
;
A
#
# COMPACT_ATOMS: atom_id res chain seq x y z
N ALA A 1 2.97 23.93 14.18
CA ALA A 1 3.32 25.05 13.26
C ALA A 1 3.76 24.54 11.86
N ALA A 2 4.79 23.68 11.72
CA ALA A 2 5.25 23.22 10.39
C ALA A 2 4.21 22.33 9.69
N MET A 3 3.56 21.44 10.41
CA MET A 3 2.47 20.59 9.89
C MET A 3 1.23 21.38 9.52
N ASP A 4 0.91 22.43 10.29
CA ASP A 4 -0.22 23.31 9.98
C ASP A 4 -0.01 24.08 8.68
N GLY A 5 1.19 24.63 8.46
CA GLY A 5 1.52 25.32 7.22
C GLY A 5 1.52 24.39 5.99
N LEU A 6 1.93 23.13 6.12
CA LEU A 6 1.85 22.15 5.05
C LEU A 6 0.39 21.79 4.73
N SER A 7 -0.42 21.56 5.77
CA SER A 7 -1.85 21.24 5.60
C SER A 7 -2.60 22.40 4.95
N GLU A 8 -2.34 23.64 5.36
CA GLU A 8 -2.91 24.84 4.76
C GLU A 8 -2.55 24.93 3.27
N THR A 9 -1.25 24.82 2.95
CA THR A 9 -0.78 24.89 1.56
C THR A 9 -1.40 23.80 0.69
N LEU A 10 -1.52 22.58 1.18
CA LEU A 10 -2.08 21.46 0.43
C LEU A 10 -3.60 21.62 0.23
N LEU A 11 -4.33 21.89 1.30
CA LEU A 11 -5.80 21.96 1.23
C LEU A 11 -6.30 23.18 0.44
N VAL A 12 -5.59 24.31 0.51
CA VAL A 12 -5.97 25.52 -0.21
C VAL A 12 -5.57 25.49 -1.68
N ASN A 13 -4.39 24.95 -2.01
CA ASN A 13 -3.86 25.00 -3.37
C ASN A 13 -4.03 23.69 -4.17
N CYS A 14 -4.32 22.58 -3.52
CA CYS A 14 -4.47 21.27 -4.16
C CYS A 14 -5.85 20.67 -3.82
N PRO A 15 -6.92 21.03 -4.55
CA PRO A 15 -8.29 20.58 -4.26
C PRO A 15 -8.47 19.07 -4.12
N GLN A 16 -7.59 18.31 -4.75
CA GLN A 16 -7.61 16.83 -4.72
C GLN A 16 -7.37 16.27 -3.31
N PHE A 17 -6.66 16.99 -2.44
CA PHE A 17 -6.42 16.54 -1.07
C PHE A 17 -7.70 16.54 -0.21
N TRP A 18 -8.74 17.29 -0.60
CA TRP A 18 -10.04 17.22 0.07
C TRP A 18 -10.71 15.84 -0.07
N ALA A 19 -10.33 15.07 -1.08
CA ALA A 19 -10.75 13.67 -1.22
C ALA A 19 -10.23 12.76 -0.10
N LEU A 20 -9.14 13.14 0.55
CA LEU A 20 -8.52 12.40 1.64
C LEU A 20 -8.96 12.89 3.03
N VAL A 21 -9.77 13.95 3.08
CA VAL A 21 -10.28 14.51 4.34
C VAL A 21 -11.40 13.63 4.87
N PRO A 22 -11.26 13.06 6.09
CA PRO A 22 -12.32 12.31 6.72
C PRO A 22 -13.57 13.15 6.91
N SER A 23 -14.76 12.56 6.72
CA SER A 23 -16.04 13.28 6.79
C SER A 23 -16.29 13.96 8.13
N ASP A 24 -15.81 13.37 9.23
CA ASP A 24 -15.91 13.91 10.58
C ASP A 24 -14.98 15.11 10.84
N ARG A 25 -14.02 15.36 9.97
CA ARG A 25 -13.09 16.50 10.04
C ARG A 25 -13.38 17.59 9.03
N TYR A 26 -14.27 17.32 8.08
CA TYR A 26 -14.53 18.21 6.94
C TYR A 26 -14.91 19.63 7.37
N ASP A 27 -15.92 19.76 8.23
CA ASP A 27 -16.44 21.08 8.65
C ASP A 27 -15.36 21.89 9.38
N ALA A 28 -14.65 21.27 10.34
CA ALA A 28 -13.59 21.93 11.09
C ALA A 28 -12.43 22.41 10.20
N LEU A 29 -12.08 21.64 9.16
CA LEU A 29 -11.04 22.03 8.21
C LEU A 29 -11.53 23.12 7.24
N CYS A 30 -12.80 23.09 6.83
CA CYS A 30 -13.40 24.16 6.06
C CYS A 30 -13.41 25.48 6.84
N GLU A 31 -13.84 25.46 8.11
CA GLU A 31 -13.81 26.63 8.99
C GLU A 31 -12.39 27.18 9.18
N LYS A 32 -11.41 26.30 9.22
CA LYS A 32 -10.01 26.71 9.42
C LYS A 32 -9.36 27.30 8.17
N TYR A 33 -9.63 26.74 6.98
CA TYR A 33 -8.85 27.02 5.78
C TYR A 33 -9.63 27.65 4.62
N LEU A 34 -10.97 27.63 4.63
CA LEU A 34 -11.80 28.07 3.51
C LEU A 34 -12.82 29.16 3.92
N THR A 35 -12.46 30.02 4.87
CA THR A 35 -13.37 31.03 5.44
C THR A 35 -13.43 32.33 4.67
N ASP A 36 -12.42 32.64 3.86
CA ASP A 36 -12.38 33.90 3.12
C ASP A 36 -13.11 33.83 1.77
N LYS A 37 -13.36 35.00 1.18
CA LYS A 37 -14.07 35.12 -0.09
C LYS A 37 -13.30 34.51 -1.26
N ASP A 38 -11.99 34.49 -1.15
CA ASP A 38 -11.09 33.98 -2.22
C ASP A 38 -11.20 32.47 -2.38
N HIS A 39 -11.62 31.76 -1.32
CA HIS A 39 -11.82 30.31 -1.34
C HIS A 39 -13.26 29.86 -1.60
N ALA A 40 -14.21 30.76 -1.86
CA ALA A 40 -15.62 30.39 -2.04
C ALA A 40 -15.88 29.38 -3.16
N VAL A 41 -15.14 29.49 -4.27
CA VAL A 41 -15.23 28.52 -5.40
C VAL A 41 -14.69 27.14 -5.00
N LEU A 42 -13.58 27.09 -4.28
CA LEU A 42 -13.01 25.86 -3.77
C LEU A 42 -13.97 25.22 -2.76
N LYS A 43 -14.47 25.99 -1.81
CA LYS A 43 -15.44 25.50 -0.82
C LYS A 43 -16.68 24.91 -1.50
N ALA A 44 -17.27 25.58 -2.48
CA ALA A 44 -18.44 25.06 -3.19
C ALA A 44 -18.15 23.75 -3.96
N LYS A 45 -16.92 23.52 -4.42
CA LYS A 45 -16.50 22.25 -5.04
C LYS A 45 -16.32 21.15 -4.01
N THR A 46 -15.65 21.45 -2.90
CA THR A 46 -15.40 20.48 -1.82
C THR A 46 -16.70 20.09 -1.12
N ASP A 47 -17.63 21.02 -0.91
CA ASP A 47 -18.97 20.74 -0.35
C ASP A 47 -19.73 19.73 -1.22
N ARG A 48 -19.72 19.88 -2.55
CA ARG A 48 -20.37 18.92 -3.47
C ARG A 48 -19.72 17.55 -3.40
N TYR A 49 -18.40 17.50 -3.33
CA TYR A 49 -17.68 16.25 -3.17
C TYR A 49 -17.99 15.58 -1.84
N HIS A 50 -17.98 16.34 -0.75
CA HIS A 50 -18.32 15.84 0.58
C HIS A 50 -19.76 15.31 0.65
N GLN A 51 -20.73 16.01 0.04
CA GLN A 51 -22.10 15.50 -0.08
C GLN A 51 -22.17 14.18 -0.88
N ALA A 52 -21.37 14.03 -1.93
CA ALA A 52 -21.28 12.77 -2.66
C ALA A 52 -20.70 11.65 -1.79
N GLN A 53 -19.67 11.92 -0.99
CA GLN A 53 -19.11 10.97 -0.04
C GLN A 53 -20.12 10.54 1.04
N LEU A 54 -20.86 11.50 1.62
CA LEU A 54 -21.90 11.21 2.61
C LEU A 54 -23.01 10.29 2.07
N ASN A 55 -23.33 10.41 0.78
CA ASN A 55 -24.33 9.58 0.13
C ASN A 55 -23.74 8.29 -0.48
N LEU A 56 -22.43 8.13 -0.50
CA LEU A 56 -21.78 7.02 -1.22
C LEU A 56 -22.25 5.66 -0.71
N ARG A 57 -22.27 5.44 0.59
CA ARG A 57 -22.76 4.19 1.20
C ARG A 57 -24.20 3.86 0.77
N LYS A 58 -25.09 4.85 0.80
CA LYS A 58 -26.48 4.68 0.37
C LYS A 58 -26.57 4.32 -1.13
N ASN A 59 -25.79 4.98 -1.95
CA ASN A 59 -25.77 4.76 -3.41
C ASN A 59 -25.20 3.40 -3.75
N VAL A 60 -24.13 2.95 -3.07
CA VAL A 60 -23.55 1.60 -3.24
C VAL A 60 -24.56 0.53 -2.87
N LEU A 61 -25.23 0.64 -1.73
CA LEU A 61 -26.25 -0.31 -1.31
C LEU A 61 -27.43 -0.36 -2.27
N ALA A 62 -27.88 0.78 -2.78
CA ALA A 62 -28.96 0.84 -3.77
C ALA A 62 -28.57 0.22 -5.11
N ALA A 63 -27.36 0.47 -5.60
CA ALA A 63 -26.85 -0.13 -6.82
C ALA A 63 -26.67 -1.65 -6.69
N HIS A 64 -26.12 -2.11 -5.55
CA HIS A 64 -26.00 -3.53 -5.28
C HIS A 64 -27.37 -4.23 -5.19
N ALA A 65 -28.34 -3.61 -4.52
CA ALA A 65 -29.72 -4.12 -4.46
C ALA A 65 -30.41 -4.15 -5.83
N ALA A 66 -30.00 -3.26 -6.76
CA ALA A 66 -30.46 -3.26 -8.15
C ALA A 66 -29.73 -4.29 -9.04
N GLY A 67 -28.86 -5.15 -8.47
CA GLY A 67 -28.14 -6.20 -9.20
C GLY A 67 -26.80 -5.76 -9.80
N VAL A 68 -26.31 -4.58 -9.49
CA VAL A 68 -24.93 -4.17 -9.89
C VAL A 68 -23.94 -4.94 -9.05
N LYS A 69 -23.02 -5.67 -9.69
CA LYS A 69 -21.92 -6.35 -9.00
C LYS A 69 -20.92 -5.29 -8.53
N ILE A 70 -20.69 -5.23 -7.23
CA ILE A 70 -19.76 -4.30 -6.60
C ILE A 70 -18.92 -5.10 -5.62
N ASP A 71 -17.62 -5.12 -5.85
CA ASP A 71 -16.65 -5.82 -5.01
C ASP A 71 -15.61 -4.82 -4.48
N SER A 72 -15.17 -5.01 -3.26
CA SER A 72 -14.11 -4.23 -2.62
C SER A 72 -12.90 -5.11 -2.38
N ILE A 73 -11.72 -4.65 -2.83
CA ILE A 73 -10.44 -5.25 -2.51
C ILE A 73 -9.64 -4.20 -1.73
N ALA A 74 -9.37 -4.47 -0.47
CA ALA A 74 -8.75 -3.52 0.44
C ALA A 74 -7.41 -4.03 0.96
N GLY A 75 -6.38 -3.18 0.95
CA GLY A 75 -5.17 -3.36 1.72
C GLY A 75 -5.42 -3.00 3.20
N ALA A 76 -4.73 -3.66 4.12
CA ALA A 76 -4.92 -3.47 5.54
C ALA A 76 -3.67 -3.79 6.38
N ASN A 77 -3.73 -3.41 7.64
CA ASN A 77 -2.72 -3.68 8.68
C ASN A 77 -1.37 -2.99 8.43
N LEU A 78 -1.39 -1.87 7.71
CA LEU A 78 -0.26 -0.97 7.56
C LEU A 78 -0.56 0.37 8.25
N ALA A 79 0.47 0.97 8.82
CA ALA A 79 0.37 2.32 9.36
C ALA A 79 0.26 3.35 8.22
N PHE A 80 -0.43 4.45 8.47
CA PHE A 80 -0.44 5.57 7.52
C PHE A 80 0.98 6.05 7.25
N GLY A 81 1.35 6.19 5.97
CA GLY A 81 2.70 6.54 5.53
C GLY A 81 3.64 5.34 5.36
N ASP A 82 3.20 4.11 5.65
CA ASP A 82 3.94 2.89 5.33
C ASP A 82 3.68 2.50 3.87
N ILE A 83 4.51 3.03 2.97
CA ILE A 83 4.39 2.83 1.53
C ILE A 83 5.58 2.01 1.05
N GLU A 84 5.35 1.07 0.16
CA GLU A 84 6.38 0.13 -0.35
C GLU A 84 7.61 0.87 -0.91
N TYR A 85 7.41 2.04 -1.51
CA TYR A 85 8.47 2.92 -2.05
C TYR A 85 8.74 4.15 -1.18
N SER A 86 8.38 4.11 0.05
CA SER A 86 8.90 4.90 1.18
C SER A 86 9.09 6.42 1.03
N TYR A 87 8.32 7.09 0.18
CA TYR A 87 8.42 8.56 0.04
C TYR A 87 7.82 9.36 1.21
N PHE A 88 7.03 8.73 2.09
CA PHE A 88 6.30 9.40 3.16
C PHE A 88 6.61 8.89 4.58
N SER A 89 7.73 8.19 4.79
CA SER A 89 8.07 7.66 6.12
C SER A 89 8.20 8.74 7.22
N ILE A 90 8.31 10.00 6.84
CA ILE A 90 8.32 11.14 7.79
C ILE A 90 6.96 11.31 8.49
N ILE A 91 5.87 10.78 7.90
CA ILE A 91 4.51 10.88 8.46
C ILE A 91 4.13 9.60 9.21
N LYS A 92 5.03 8.64 9.29
CA LYS A 92 4.85 7.24 9.74
C LYS A 92 4.25 7.05 11.14
N SER A 93 4.02 8.04 11.92
CA SER A 93 3.59 7.85 13.31
C SER A 93 2.40 8.69 13.76
N ALA A 94 1.80 9.46 12.88
CA ALA A 94 0.80 10.44 13.33
C ALA A 94 -0.62 9.85 13.50
N LEU A 95 -0.91 8.68 12.91
CA LEU A 95 -2.24 8.07 12.95
C LEU A 95 -2.11 6.56 13.13
N ASP A 96 -2.43 6.06 14.32
CA ASP A 96 -2.58 4.63 14.64
C ASP A 96 -3.83 4.04 13.95
N THR A 97 -3.95 4.26 12.64
CA THR A 97 -5.12 3.87 11.88
C THR A 97 -4.77 2.74 10.95
N ASN A 98 -5.56 1.68 10.95
CA ASN A 98 -5.42 0.57 10.00
C ASN A 98 -5.65 1.07 8.57
N SER A 99 -4.68 0.85 7.71
CA SER A 99 -4.67 1.37 6.34
C SER A 99 -3.91 0.45 5.39
N ASP A 100 -3.90 0.80 4.10
CA ASP A 100 -2.98 0.27 3.08
C ASP A 100 -1.69 1.12 2.94
N GLY A 101 -1.39 1.92 3.95
CA GLY A 101 -0.29 2.90 3.96
C GLY A 101 -0.73 4.30 3.55
N ILE A 102 -1.80 4.47 2.78
CA ILE A 102 -2.33 5.77 2.32
C ILE A 102 -3.80 5.93 2.68
N ILE A 103 -4.64 4.93 2.39
CA ILE A 103 -6.08 5.00 2.58
C ILE A 103 -6.48 4.12 3.76
N GLN A 104 -7.29 4.66 4.65
CA GLN A 104 -7.79 3.93 5.81
C GLN A 104 -8.69 2.77 5.36
N LEU A 105 -8.56 1.63 6.04
CA LEU A 105 -9.39 0.44 5.80
C LEU A 105 -10.89 0.77 5.83
N SER A 106 -11.31 1.58 6.81
CA SER A 106 -12.70 2.03 6.94
C SER A 106 -13.19 2.87 5.77
N SER A 107 -12.30 3.60 5.11
CA SER A 107 -12.63 4.37 3.89
C SER A 107 -12.76 3.47 2.68
N THR A 108 -11.78 2.58 2.45
CA THR A 108 -11.78 1.67 1.29
C THR A 108 -12.97 0.71 1.31
N THR A 109 -13.36 0.23 2.49
CA THR A 109 -14.45 -0.74 2.68
C THR A 109 -15.78 -0.08 3.04
N MET A 110 -15.80 1.24 3.21
CA MET A 110 -16.93 2.03 3.72
C MET A 110 -17.46 1.49 5.05
N GLY A 111 -16.54 1.17 5.97
CA GLY A 111 -16.90 0.91 7.35
C GLY A 111 -16.29 -0.31 8.03
N ALA A 112 -15.45 -1.13 7.38
CA ALA A 112 -14.78 -2.22 8.10
C ALA A 112 -13.99 -1.68 9.28
N THR A 113 -14.13 -2.33 10.43
CA THR A 113 -13.43 -1.98 11.66
C THR A 113 -12.08 -2.67 11.70
N GLY A 114 -11.02 -1.92 11.95
CA GLY A 114 -9.68 -2.48 12.13
C GLY A 114 -9.01 -1.89 13.38
N ALA A 115 -8.29 -2.73 14.11
CA ALA A 115 -7.38 -2.28 15.16
C ALA A 115 -6.18 -1.53 14.54
N ALA A 116 -5.44 -0.80 15.34
CA ALA A 116 -4.17 -0.23 14.92
C ALA A 116 -3.23 -1.33 14.37
N PRO A 117 -2.34 -1.03 13.41
CA PRO A 117 -1.45 -2.02 12.81
C PRO A 117 -0.68 -2.83 13.86
N GLY A 118 -0.70 -4.16 13.71
CA GLY A 118 -0.08 -5.08 14.66
C GLY A 118 -0.83 -5.26 15.99
N GLN A 119 -2.01 -4.64 16.15
CA GLN A 119 -2.85 -4.77 17.34
C GLN A 119 -4.06 -5.66 17.04
N LYS A 120 -4.70 -6.14 18.11
CA LYS A 120 -6.00 -6.80 18.07
C LYS A 120 -7.11 -5.84 18.47
N LEU A 121 -8.32 -6.07 17.99
CA LEU A 121 -9.48 -5.40 18.53
C LEU A 121 -9.63 -5.76 20.04
N PRO A 122 -10.14 -4.84 20.86
CA PRO A 122 -10.31 -5.09 22.30
C PRO A 122 -11.14 -6.34 22.56
N ASP A 123 -10.86 -7.08 23.63
CA ASP A 123 -11.62 -8.28 24.02
C ASP A 123 -13.11 -7.98 24.26
N SER A 124 -13.42 -6.72 24.59
CA SER A 124 -14.81 -6.25 24.73
C SER A 124 -15.53 -6.01 23.41
N TYR A 125 -14.79 -6.01 22.27
CA TYR A 125 -15.37 -5.80 20.95
C TYR A 125 -16.30 -6.94 20.55
N LYS A 126 -17.47 -6.59 20.05
CA LYS A 126 -18.46 -7.56 19.59
C LYS A 126 -18.67 -7.39 18.09
N PRO A 127 -18.30 -8.38 17.27
CA PRO A 127 -18.55 -8.34 15.83
C PRO A 127 -20.05 -8.18 15.53
N ALA A 128 -20.37 -7.38 14.53
CA ALA A 128 -21.77 -7.21 14.10
C ALA A 128 -22.35 -8.51 13.52
N LYS A 129 -21.51 -9.32 12.85
CA LYS A 129 -21.87 -10.67 12.35
C LYS A 129 -20.74 -11.65 12.67
N ARG A 130 -21.12 -12.91 12.92
CA ARG A 130 -20.13 -13.99 13.09
C ARG A 130 -19.52 -14.36 11.73
N GLY A 131 -18.26 -14.80 11.74
CA GLY A 131 -17.57 -15.33 10.58
C GLY A 131 -16.88 -14.28 9.71
N TYR A 132 -16.90 -13.00 10.10
CA TYR A 132 -16.26 -11.90 9.38
C TYR A 132 -15.06 -11.30 10.11
N MET A 133 -14.65 -11.91 11.22
CA MET A 133 -13.45 -11.50 11.95
C MET A 133 -12.22 -12.16 11.35
N SER A 134 -11.14 -11.40 11.18
CA SER A 134 -9.83 -11.97 10.82
C SER A 134 -9.35 -12.95 11.90
N VAL A 135 -8.56 -13.95 11.48
CA VAL A 135 -8.07 -15.00 12.39
C VAL A 135 -7.23 -14.43 13.54
N ASP A 136 -6.49 -13.37 13.28
CA ASP A 136 -5.67 -12.67 14.28
C ASP A 136 -6.49 -11.73 15.18
N GLY A 137 -7.78 -11.55 14.91
CA GLY A 137 -8.66 -10.66 15.66
C GLY A 137 -8.41 -9.17 15.43
N SER A 138 -7.70 -8.81 14.40
CA SER A 138 -7.35 -7.41 14.11
C SER A 138 -8.41 -6.65 13.31
N ILE A 139 -9.22 -7.36 12.51
CA ILE A 139 -10.16 -6.74 11.58
C ILE A 139 -11.53 -7.44 11.62
N ASP A 140 -12.60 -6.64 11.62
CA ASP A 140 -13.97 -7.08 11.43
C ASP A 140 -14.55 -6.53 10.13
N ALA A 141 -14.68 -7.39 9.12
CA ALA A 141 -15.29 -7.03 7.84
C ALA A 141 -16.82 -6.95 7.90
N SER A 142 -17.46 -7.44 8.97
CA SER A 142 -18.93 -7.40 9.09
C SER A 142 -19.51 -5.98 9.11
N THR A 143 -18.66 -4.99 9.40
CA THR A 143 -19.02 -3.57 9.44
C THR A 143 -18.78 -2.85 8.12
N ALA A 144 -18.19 -3.51 7.13
CA ALA A 144 -18.07 -2.97 5.76
C ALA A 144 -19.44 -2.71 5.12
N VAL A 145 -19.50 -1.90 4.07
CA VAL A 145 -20.76 -1.61 3.36
C VAL A 145 -21.36 -2.87 2.70
N LEU A 146 -20.51 -3.69 2.12
CA LEU A 146 -20.85 -4.98 1.50
C LEU A 146 -19.92 -6.06 2.07
N PRO A 147 -20.21 -6.60 3.27
CA PRO A 147 -19.31 -7.56 3.95
C PRO A 147 -19.01 -8.79 3.09
N ASP A 148 -20.03 -9.30 2.38
CA ASP A 148 -19.92 -10.50 1.56
C ASP A 148 -19.11 -10.27 0.27
N ASN A 149 -18.95 -9.00 -0.14
CA ASN A 149 -18.22 -8.60 -1.33
C ASN A 149 -16.95 -7.79 -0.99
N THR A 150 -16.36 -8.03 0.18
CA THR A 150 -15.15 -7.34 0.65
C THR A 150 -14.04 -8.34 0.92
N TRP A 151 -12.98 -8.29 0.12
CA TRP A 151 -11.74 -9.03 0.30
C TRP A 151 -10.68 -8.12 0.90
N ILE A 152 -9.96 -8.62 1.91
CA ILE A 152 -8.96 -7.85 2.66
C ILE A 152 -7.61 -8.54 2.54
N PHE A 153 -6.61 -7.79 2.10
CA PHE A 153 -5.22 -8.24 1.96
C PHE A 153 -4.36 -7.63 3.06
N ILE A 154 -3.99 -8.47 4.01
CA ILE A 154 -3.17 -8.07 5.16
C ILE A 154 -1.74 -7.74 4.68
N GLY A 155 -1.25 -6.55 5.01
CA GLY A 155 0.08 -6.07 4.58
C GLY A 155 0.14 -5.58 3.13
N GLN A 156 -0.99 -5.45 2.43
CA GLN A 156 -1.03 -4.89 1.09
C GLN A 156 -0.91 -3.38 1.13
N HIS A 157 0.11 -2.87 0.45
CA HIS A 157 0.29 -1.43 0.22
C HIS A 157 -0.69 -0.89 -0.82
N HIS A 158 -0.89 0.41 -0.81
CA HIS A 158 -1.81 1.12 -1.70
C HIS A 158 -1.60 0.82 -3.19
N GLU A 159 -0.39 0.47 -3.58
CA GLU A 159 -0.03 0.11 -4.95
C GLU A 159 -0.36 -1.36 -5.27
N ALA A 160 -1.60 -1.77 -5.00
CA ALA A 160 -2.09 -3.14 -5.21
C ALA A 160 -1.90 -3.66 -6.65
N GLY A 161 -1.83 -2.78 -7.65
CA GLY A 161 -1.51 -3.14 -9.04
C GLY A 161 -0.14 -3.78 -9.26
N ASN A 162 0.72 -3.79 -8.24
CA ASN A 162 2.00 -4.49 -8.24
C ASN A 162 1.92 -5.90 -7.63
N ASN A 163 0.76 -6.32 -7.11
CA ASN A 163 0.57 -7.62 -6.49
C ASN A 163 -0.21 -8.56 -7.42
N ASP A 164 0.45 -9.63 -7.85
CA ASP A 164 -0.14 -10.60 -8.79
C ASP A 164 -1.36 -11.33 -8.20
N VAL A 165 -1.39 -11.57 -6.89
CA VAL A 165 -2.52 -12.25 -6.23
C VAL A 165 -3.75 -11.36 -6.22
N VAL A 166 -3.56 -10.06 -5.90
CA VAL A 166 -4.63 -9.05 -5.94
C VAL A 166 -5.19 -8.91 -7.36
N LEU A 167 -4.29 -8.84 -8.36
CA LEU A 167 -4.70 -8.77 -9.77
C LEU A 167 -5.42 -10.04 -10.23
N THR A 168 -4.96 -11.22 -9.78
CA THR A 168 -5.60 -12.49 -10.12
C THR A 168 -7.02 -12.57 -9.53
N LEU A 169 -7.21 -12.15 -8.26
CA LEU A 169 -8.54 -12.04 -7.68
C LEU A 169 -9.40 -11.05 -8.46
N ALA A 170 -8.89 -9.87 -8.77
CA ALA A 170 -9.63 -8.88 -9.55
C ALA A 170 -10.06 -9.44 -10.91
N CYS A 171 -9.19 -10.13 -11.62
CA CYS A 171 -9.53 -10.82 -12.86
C CYS A 171 -10.60 -11.91 -12.63
N ALA A 172 -10.47 -12.74 -11.59
CA ALA A 172 -11.42 -13.79 -11.26
C ALA A 172 -12.83 -13.22 -10.99
N LEU A 173 -12.91 -12.09 -10.26
CA LEU A 173 -14.18 -11.41 -9.99
C LEU A 173 -14.93 -10.98 -11.28
N PHE A 174 -14.21 -10.72 -12.37
CA PHE A 174 -14.79 -10.39 -13.66
C PHE A 174 -15.09 -11.61 -14.55
N THR A 175 -14.29 -12.67 -14.44
CA THR A 175 -14.30 -13.78 -15.41
C THR A 175 -14.93 -15.06 -14.87
N ASP A 176 -14.93 -15.25 -13.55
CA ASP A 176 -15.48 -16.44 -12.90
C ASP A 176 -16.91 -16.18 -12.41
N SER A 177 -17.89 -16.69 -13.13
CA SER A 177 -19.30 -16.52 -12.79
C SER A 177 -19.73 -17.23 -11.50
N GLU A 178 -18.91 -18.15 -10.99
CA GLU A 178 -19.17 -18.84 -9.73
C GLU A 178 -18.61 -18.08 -8.51
N LEU A 179 -17.68 -17.13 -8.73
CA LEU A 179 -17.15 -16.26 -7.69
C LEU A 179 -18.09 -15.07 -7.46
N LYS A 180 -19.10 -15.24 -6.64
CA LYS A 180 -20.14 -14.23 -6.38
C LYS A 180 -19.83 -13.37 -5.14
N ASP A 181 -19.22 -13.98 -4.13
CA ASP A 181 -18.96 -13.40 -2.83
C ASP A 181 -17.82 -14.15 -2.11
N VAL A 182 -17.44 -13.70 -0.92
CA VAL A 182 -16.36 -14.30 -0.12
C VAL A 182 -16.65 -15.74 0.34
N HIS A 183 -17.89 -16.20 0.24
CA HIS A 183 -18.31 -17.54 0.67
C HIS A 183 -18.35 -18.54 -0.49
N SER A 184 -18.31 -18.05 -1.73
CA SER A 184 -18.46 -18.88 -2.93
C SER A 184 -17.28 -19.82 -3.16
N LYS A 185 -16.05 -19.36 -2.91
CA LYS A 185 -14.79 -20.12 -3.09
C LYS A 185 -13.79 -19.80 -1.97
N PRO A 186 -14.14 -20.02 -0.69
CA PRO A 186 -13.30 -19.57 0.45
C PRO A 186 -11.94 -20.28 0.52
N ASP A 187 -11.83 -21.49 -0.02
CA ASP A 187 -10.57 -22.24 -0.06
C ASP A 187 -9.56 -21.66 -1.07
N VAL A 188 -10.04 -20.98 -2.10
CA VAL A 188 -9.21 -20.33 -3.13
C VAL A 188 -9.09 -18.84 -2.88
N TRP A 189 -10.19 -18.20 -2.54
CA TRP A 189 -10.31 -16.77 -2.31
C TRP A 189 -10.93 -16.50 -0.94
N PRO A 190 -10.21 -16.74 0.17
CA PRO A 190 -10.71 -16.40 1.50
C PRO A 190 -10.91 -14.89 1.63
N GLN A 191 -11.79 -14.48 2.51
CA GLN A 191 -12.04 -13.06 2.78
C GLN A 191 -10.79 -12.32 3.22
N TYR A 192 -9.92 -12.97 3.98
CA TYR A 192 -8.65 -12.43 4.46
C TYR A 192 -7.49 -13.16 3.81
N ASN A 193 -6.70 -12.39 3.09
CA ASN A 193 -5.51 -12.88 2.40
C ASN A 193 -4.27 -12.15 2.94
N GLY A 194 -3.12 -12.82 2.95
CA GLY A 194 -1.84 -12.15 3.10
C GLY A 194 -1.37 -11.62 1.74
N THR A 195 -0.44 -10.68 1.74
CA THR A 195 0.21 -10.22 0.52
C THR A 195 1.56 -10.90 0.33
N CYS A 196 1.86 -11.22 -0.92
CA CYS A 196 3.17 -11.72 -1.31
C CYS A 196 3.94 -10.61 -2.01
N ARG A 197 5.08 -10.23 -1.44
CA ARG A 197 6.05 -9.34 -2.09
C ARG A 197 6.89 -10.15 -3.09
N THR A 198 6.24 -10.70 -4.11
CA THR A 198 6.89 -11.62 -5.06
C THR A 198 7.54 -10.93 -6.25
N LYS A 199 7.34 -9.62 -6.43
CA LYS A 199 7.83 -8.86 -7.59
C LYS A 199 9.35 -8.95 -7.75
N GLU A 200 10.11 -8.78 -6.68
CA GLU A 200 11.57 -8.87 -6.74
C GLU A 200 12.03 -10.30 -6.99
N ILE A 201 11.35 -11.30 -6.38
CA ILE A 201 11.61 -12.71 -6.64
C ILE A 201 11.42 -13.01 -8.13
N ARG A 202 10.28 -12.60 -8.69
CA ARG A 202 9.92 -12.87 -10.08
C ARG A 202 10.81 -12.16 -11.11
N ARG A 203 11.11 -10.88 -10.88
CA ARG A 203 11.79 -10.04 -11.88
C ARG A 203 13.30 -10.17 -11.88
N TRP A 204 13.88 -10.43 -10.70
CA TRP A 204 15.34 -10.37 -10.55
C TRP A 204 15.93 -11.58 -9.84
N LEU A 205 15.53 -11.85 -8.60
CA LEU A 205 16.22 -12.81 -7.75
C LEU A 205 16.16 -14.23 -8.31
N LEU A 206 14.99 -14.70 -8.70
CA LEU A 206 14.84 -16.06 -9.22
C LEU A 206 15.42 -16.23 -10.63
N PRO A 207 15.24 -15.30 -11.58
CA PRO A 207 15.94 -15.36 -12.85
C PRO A 207 17.47 -15.33 -12.72
N ASP A 208 18.01 -14.45 -11.87
CA ASP A 208 19.47 -14.36 -11.64
C ASP A 208 20.03 -15.65 -11.01
N ALA A 209 19.33 -16.18 -10.01
CA ALA A 209 19.70 -17.44 -9.35
C ALA A 209 19.73 -18.63 -10.34
N LYS A 210 18.69 -18.77 -11.17
CA LYS A 210 18.62 -19.82 -12.20
C LYS A 210 19.69 -19.65 -13.28
N ALA A 211 19.91 -18.42 -13.73
CA ALA A 211 20.94 -18.14 -14.73
C ALA A 211 22.35 -18.45 -14.21
N TYR A 212 22.62 -18.11 -12.94
CA TYR A 212 23.89 -18.46 -12.32
C TYR A 212 24.03 -19.97 -12.08
N ARG A 213 22.98 -20.63 -11.60
CA ARG A 213 22.97 -22.09 -11.42
C ARG A 213 23.31 -22.84 -12.71
N ALA A 214 22.75 -22.42 -13.83
CA ALA A 214 23.06 -23.01 -15.14
C ALA A 214 24.56 -22.84 -15.53
N LYS A 215 25.16 -21.70 -15.20
CA LYS A 215 26.58 -21.44 -15.48
C LYS A 215 27.53 -22.33 -14.65
N ILE A 216 27.16 -22.69 -13.42
CA ILE A 216 28.00 -23.49 -12.54
C ILE A 216 28.39 -24.82 -13.21
N ASP A 217 27.50 -25.43 -13.97
CA ASP A 217 27.77 -26.73 -14.64
C ASP A 217 28.80 -26.60 -15.77
N GLU A 218 28.97 -25.38 -16.31
CA GLU A 218 29.93 -25.05 -17.37
C GLU A 218 31.27 -24.54 -16.82
N MET A 219 31.37 -24.23 -15.51
CA MET A 219 32.58 -23.69 -14.89
C MET A 219 33.67 -24.76 -14.71
N PRO A 220 34.97 -24.37 -14.81
CA PRO A 220 36.09 -25.21 -14.40
C PRO A 220 35.92 -25.64 -12.93
N ALA A 221 36.38 -26.85 -12.59
CA ALA A 221 36.16 -27.43 -11.27
C ALA A 221 36.71 -26.56 -10.12
N GLU A 222 37.82 -25.87 -10.37
CA GLU A 222 38.50 -24.96 -9.43
C GLU A 222 37.76 -23.63 -9.17
N GLU A 223 36.86 -23.26 -10.08
CA GLU A 223 36.06 -21.99 -9.98
C GLU A 223 34.64 -22.24 -9.46
N ARG A 224 34.23 -23.51 -9.33
CA ARG A 224 32.88 -23.86 -8.88
C ARG A 224 32.66 -23.53 -7.41
N PRO A 225 31.47 -23.02 -7.04
CA PRO A 225 31.08 -22.95 -5.63
C PRO A 225 31.15 -24.32 -4.94
N SER A 226 31.23 -24.34 -3.62
CA SER A 226 31.20 -25.55 -2.84
C SER A 226 29.91 -26.36 -3.05
N ALA A 227 29.93 -27.64 -2.76
CA ALA A 227 28.72 -28.47 -2.85
C ALA A 227 27.59 -27.95 -1.94
N GLU A 228 27.94 -27.43 -0.76
CA GLU A 228 26.99 -26.80 0.18
C GLU A 228 26.37 -25.56 -0.40
N GLN A 229 27.16 -24.70 -1.04
CA GLN A 229 26.64 -23.45 -1.68
C GLN A 229 25.72 -23.77 -2.86
N ILE A 230 26.04 -24.79 -3.66
CA ILE A 230 25.19 -25.24 -4.76
C ILE A 230 23.88 -25.80 -4.22
N ALA A 231 23.93 -26.62 -3.17
CA ALA A 231 22.73 -27.17 -2.54
C ALA A 231 21.84 -26.05 -1.93
N GLU A 232 22.44 -25.03 -1.33
CA GLU A 232 21.71 -23.87 -0.80
C GLU A 232 21.08 -23.03 -1.92
N LEU A 233 21.79 -22.84 -3.03
CA LEU A 233 21.26 -22.15 -4.22
C LEU A 233 20.06 -22.89 -4.80
N ASP A 234 20.15 -24.22 -4.95
CA ASP A 234 19.06 -25.07 -5.44
C ASP A 234 17.84 -25.01 -4.50
N ALA A 235 18.07 -25.01 -3.18
CA ALA A 235 17.01 -24.88 -2.20
C ALA A 235 16.37 -23.47 -2.19
N ALA A 236 17.16 -22.41 -2.39
CA ALA A 236 16.65 -21.04 -2.52
C ALA A 236 15.82 -20.85 -3.80
N ILE A 237 16.24 -21.45 -4.92
CA ILE A 237 15.48 -21.45 -6.17
C ILE A 237 14.13 -22.17 -5.97
N ALA A 238 14.12 -23.35 -5.37
CA ALA A 238 12.89 -24.10 -5.11
C ALA A 238 11.93 -23.30 -4.21
N GLN A 239 12.45 -22.68 -3.15
CA GLN A 239 11.63 -21.84 -2.26
C GLN A 239 11.09 -20.59 -2.98
N GLY A 240 11.87 -19.98 -3.88
CA GLY A 240 11.43 -18.88 -4.72
C GLY A 240 10.31 -19.30 -5.68
N GLU A 241 10.41 -20.46 -6.30
CA GLU A 241 9.35 -21.03 -7.14
C GLU A 241 8.07 -21.31 -6.36
N ASP A 242 8.19 -21.90 -5.18
CA ASP A 242 7.06 -22.16 -4.30
C ASP A 242 6.37 -20.85 -3.89
N ALA A 243 7.14 -19.80 -3.61
CA ALA A 243 6.58 -18.49 -3.28
C ALA A 243 5.81 -17.86 -4.45
N LEU A 244 6.23 -18.09 -5.70
CA LEU A 244 5.51 -17.61 -6.90
C LEU A 244 4.28 -18.43 -7.25
N ASN A 245 4.22 -19.69 -6.83
CA ASN A 245 3.14 -20.62 -7.15
C ASN A 245 2.06 -20.73 -6.06
N MET A 246 2.16 -19.91 -4.99
CA MET A 246 1.16 -19.93 -3.93
C MET A 246 -0.21 -19.50 -4.44
N THR A 247 -1.21 -20.32 -4.16
CA THR A 247 -2.63 -20.02 -4.47
C THR A 247 -3.18 -18.98 -3.49
N ILE A 248 -2.76 -19.07 -2.22
CA ILE A 248 -3.11 -18.12 -1.17
C ILE A 248 -1.82 -17.42 -0.76
N ALA A 249 -1.83 -16.10 -0.75
CA ALA A 249 -0.66 -15.32 -0.41
C ALA A 249 -0.23 -15.53 1.05
N ASP A 250 1.02 -15.91 1.24
CA ASP A 250 1.68 -16.02 2.53
C ASP A 250 2.90 -15.07 2.55
N PRO A 251 2.76 -13.89 3.19
CA PRO A 251 3.85 -12.91 3.23
C PRO A 251 5.12 -13.46 3.87
N ALA A 252 5.00 -14.27 4.94
CA ALA A 252 6.16 -14.82 5.63
C ALA A 252 6.97 -15.77 4.73
N LYS A 253 6.30 -16.60 3.93
CA LYS A 253 6.96 -17.45 2.94
C LYS A 253 7.61 -16.66 1.83
N ALA A 254 6.95 -15.60 1.34
CA ALA A 254 7.51 -14.75 0.31
C ALA A 254 8.73 -13.97 0.81
N ASP A 255 8.67 -13.40 1.99
CA ASP A 255 9.79 -12.68 2.60
C ASP A 255 10.97 -13.62 2.89
N ALA A 256 10.72 -14.82 3.42
CA ALA A 256 11.75 -15.83 3.63
C ALA A 256 12.41 -16.29 2.31
N ALA A 257 11.63 -16.47 1.24
CA ALA A 257 12.18 -16.82 -0.08
C ALA A 257 13.02 -15.68 -0.67
N LYS A 258 12.56 -14.43 -0.53
CA LYS A 258 13.30 -13.24 -0.96
C LYS A 258 14.61 -13.10 -0.21
N GLU A 259 14.57 -13.20 1.10
CA GLU A 259 15.77 -13.12 1.96
C GLU A 259 16.79 -14.21 1.60
N ARG A 260 16.35 -15.47 1.49
CA ARG A 260 17.20 -16.59 1.16
C ARG A 260 17.88 -16.45 -0.21
N LEU A 261 17.11 -16.09 -1.25
CA LEU A 261 17.65 -15.82 -2.59
C LEU A 261 18.65 -14.66 -2.57
N THR A 262 18.35 -13.60 -1.84
CA THR A 262 19.26 -12.45 -1.72
C THR A 262 20.57 -12.85 -1.06
N ASN A 263 20.51 -13.56 0.06
CA ASN A 263 21.68 -13.96 0.83
C ASN A 263 22.61 -14.87 0.04
N ILE A 264 22.07 -15.89 -0.62
CA ILE A 264 22.91 -16.80 -1.42
C ILE A 264 23.51 -16.10 -2.66
N LEU A 265 22.77 -15.20 -3.32
CA LEU A 265 23.30 -14.43 -4.45
C LEU A 265 24.40 -13.46 -4.02
N VAL A 266 24.31 -12.88 -2.83
CA VAL A 266 25.37 -12.03 -2.25
C VAL A 266 26.58 -12.89 -1.89
N GLU A 267 26.39 -14.04 -1.23
CA GLU A 267 27.48 -14.95 -0.87
C GLU A 267 28.25 -15.45 -2.10
N LEU A 268 27.54 -15.73 -3.18
CA LEU A 268 28.12 -16.18 -4.45
C LEU A 268 28.68 -15.02 -5.31
N GLY A 269 28.67 -13.77 -4.80
CA GLY A 269 29.19 -12.61 -5.51
C GLY A 269 28.36 -12.20 -6.75
N GLN A 270 27.15 -12.72 -6.87
CA GLN A 270 26.24 -12.40 -7.98
C GLN A 270 25.40 -11.14 -7.71
N ARG A 271 25.41 -10.65 -6.49
CA ARG A 271 24.73 -9.44 -6.07
C ARG A 271 25.56 -8.69 -5.03
N GLU A 272 25.54 -7.36 -5.10
CA GLU A 272 26.12 -6.56 -4.03
C GLU A 272 25.23 -6.64 -2.78
N PRO A 273 25.83 -6.73 -1.56
CA PRO A 273 25.06 -6.60 -0.33
C PRO A 273 24.32 -5.27 -0.31
N ALA A 274 23.12 -5.25 0.27
CA ALA A 274 22.36 -4.02 0.44
C ALA A 274 23.25 -3.00 1.15
N LYS A 275 23.52 -1.86 0.52
CA LYS A 275 24.24 -0.76 1.17
C LYS A 275 23.42 -0.33 2.38
N GLU A 276 23.99 -0.36 3.57
CA GLU A 276 23.45 0.34 4.72
C GLU A 276 23.42 1.84 4.36
N THR A 277 22.29 2.29 3.84
CA THR A 277 22.05 3.72 3.66
C THR A 277 21.93 4.33 5.04
N SER A 278 22.79 5.30 5.38
CA SER A 278 22.61 6.05 6.62
C SER A 278 21.21 6.65 6.64
N GLU A 279 20.53 6.68 7.79
CA GLU A 279 19.18 7.24 7.92
C GLU A 279 19.08 8.65 7.30
N ALA A 280 20.13 9.43 7.37
CA ALA A 280 20.21 10.76 6.78
C ALA A 280 20.24 10.74 5.23
N ALA A 281 21.01 9.82 4.61
CA ALA A 281 21.06 9.67 3.14
C ALA A 281 19.71 9.14 2.61
N TYR A 282 19.10 8.20 3.34
CA TYR A 282 17.78 7.65 3.01
C TYR A 282 16.66 8.69 3.13
N ALA A 283 16.72 9.56 4.17
CA ALA A 283 15.79 10.67 4.33
C ALA A 283 15.94 11.72 3.22
N LEU A 284 17.17 12.01 2.81
CA LEU A 284 17.47 12.98 1.75
C LEU A 284 17.00 12.48 0.38
N GLU A 285 17.22 11.23 0.05
CA GLU A 285 16.76 10.61 -1.20
C GLU A 285 15.23 10.64 -1.31
N LYS A 286 14.52 10.34 -0.21
CA LYS A 286 13.06 10.42 -0.14
C LYS A 286 12.52 11.82 -0.36
N VAL A 287 13.13 12.82 0.27
CA VAL A 287 12.75 14.22 0.10
C VAL A 287 12.97 14.67 -1.34
N CYS A 288 14.10 14.30 -1.97
CA CYS A 288 14.39 14.62 -3.37
C CYS A 288 13.38 14.00 -4.33
N CYS A 289 12.92 12.76 -4.08
CA CYS A 289 11.91 12.10 -4.93
C CYS A 289 10.53 12.76 -4.83
N VAL A 290 10.05 13.06 -3.62
CA VAL A 290 8.77 13.78 -3.42
C VAL A 290 8.78 15.12 -4.14
N LEU A 291 9.87 15.83 -4.06
CA LEU A 291 10.01 17.14 -4.66
C LEU A 291 10.14 17.07 -6.18
N SER A 292 10.77 16.02 -6.71
CA SER A 292 10.80 15.73 -8.14
C SER A 292 9.41 15.41 -8.70
N LEU A 293 8.58 14.66 -7.96
CA LEU A 293 7.19 14.37 -8.33
C LEU A 293 6.31 15.63 -8.30
N ILE A 294 6.50 16.49 -7.30
CA ILE A 294 5.80 17.79 -7.22
C ILE A 294 6.23 18.68 -8.39
N ALA A 295 7.53 18.74 -8.70
CA ALA A 295 8.05 19.50 -9.83
C ALA A 295 7.55 18.98 -11.17
N LEU A 296 7.53 17.67 -11.41
CA LEU A 296 7.02 17.06 -12.64
C LEU A 296 5.51 17.30 -12.85
N LYS A 297 4.71 17.29 -11.79
CA LYS A 297 3.29 17.64 -11.86
C LYS A 297 3.06 19.14 -12.14
N THR A 298 3.99 20.00 -11.75
CA THR A 298 3.88 21.45 -11.93
C THR A 298 4.34 21.95 -13.31
N ILE A 299 5.17 21.21 -14.02
CA ILE A 299 5.64 21.58 -15.37
C ILE A 299 4.54 21.50 -16.44
N GLY A 300 3.44 20.81 -16.18
CA GLY A 300 2.33 20.61 -17.14
C GLY A 300 1.23 21.69 -17.19
N SER A 301 1.28 22.75 -16.38
CA SER A 301 0.20 23.76 -16.34
C SER A 301 0.74 25.19 -16.22
N GLN A 302 0.35 26.05 -17.16
CA GLN A 302 0.69 27.48 -17.13
C GLN A 302 0.09 28.18 -15.90
N GLY A 303 0.94 28.75 -15.04
CA GLY A 303 0.57 29.48 -13.82
C GLY A 303 1.39 29.18 -12.56
N TYR A 304 2.39 28.32 -12.65
CA TYR A 304 3.05 27.69 -11.47
C TYR A 304 4.39 28.32 -11.02
N SER A 305 4.73 29.52 -11.42
CA SER A 305 5.99 30.16 -10.98
C SER A 305 6.09 30.31 -9.45
N ASP A 306 4.97 30.49 -8.77
CA ASP A 306 4.93 30.76 -7.34
C ASP A 306 4.98 29.49 -6.49
N VAL A 307 4.32 28.41 -6.93
CA VAL A 307 4.39 27.09 -6.23
C VAL A 307 5.79 26.51 -6.37
N ALA A 308 6.41 26.60 -7.54
CA ALA A 308 7.80 26.17 -7.73
C ALA A 308 8.78 26.96 -6.84
N ARG A 309 8.57 28.28 -6.68
CA ARG A 309 9.37 29.11 -5.75
C ARG A 309 9.18 28.73 -4.29
N VAL A 310 7.97 28.40 -3.86
CA VAL A 310 7.69 27.96 -2.48
C VAL A 310 8.34 26.60 -2.21
N VAL A 311 8.22 25.66 -3.13
CA VAL A 311 8.86 24.34 -3.05
C VAL A 311 10.38 24.45 -3.01
N ILE A 312 10.99 25.26 -3.88
CA ILE A 312 12.45 25.49 -3.91
C ILE A 312 12.93 26.20 -2.63
N LYS A 313 12.20 27.19 -2.12
CA LYS A 313 12.54 27.84 -0.85
C LYS A 313 12.45 26.89 0.35
N PHE A 314 11.48 26.01 0.35
CA PHE A 314 11.36 24.96 1.37
C PHE A 314 12.52 23.98 1.30
N LEU A 315 12.91 23.53 0.10
CA LEU A 315 14.09 22.71 -0.18
C LEU A 315 15.37 23.32 0.38
N ILE A 316 15.64 24.56 0.04
CA ILE A 316 16.86 25.27 0.47
C ILE A 316 16.89 25.39 2.00
N LYS A 317 15.76 25.70 2.63
CA LYS A 317 15.69 25.79 4.09
C LYS A 317 15.82 24.43 4.77
N PHE A 318 15.27 23.37 4.20
CA PHE A 318 15.37 22.02 4.73
C PHE A 318 16.79 21.47 4.59
N ILE A 319 17.42 21.61 3.41
CA ILE A 319 18.82 21.22 3.19
C ILE A 319 19.74 21.98 4.15
N ALA A 320 19.53 23.29 4.33
CA ALA A 320 20.31 24.10 5.27
C ALA A 320 20.06 23.76 6.77
N SER A 321 19.02 22.99 7.10
CA SER A 321 18.75 22.54 8.47
C SER A 321 19.24 21.12 8.76
N VAL A 322 19.68 20.38 7.72
CA VAL A 322 20.14 18.98 7.81
C VAL A 322 21.65 18.88 7.58
N ILE A 323 22.27 19.90 6.95
CA ILE A 323 23.72 20.11 6.88
C ILE A 323 24.18 20.97 8.06
#